data_3dc553b5eecc742c495532546e3c7f77
#
_entry.id   3dc553b5eecc742c495532546e3c7f77
#
_cell.length_a   1.000
_cell.length_b   1.000
_cell.length_c   1.000
_cell.angle_alpha   90.00
_cell.angle_beta   90.00
_cell.angle_gamma   90.00
#
_symmetry.space_group_name_H-M   'P 1'
#
loop_
_entity.id
_entity.type
_entity.pdbx_description
1 polymer ?
#
loop_
_entity_poly.entity_id
_entity_poly.type
_entity_poly.pdbx_seq_one_letter_code
_entity_poly.pdbx_strand_id
1 'polypeptide(L)'
;MCNDMEEDALEASLRQTVRAQYHFRASEQGLLAWDVRRLIRLSRNLPVQAVALGEIAELDRDHWYGHGDATPTVRSVVAHCQLMMAADLAYPILLDSTGRVMDGMHRVGKALLLGHSHIEARRF
;
A
#
# COMPACT_ATOMS: atom_id res chain seq x y z
N MET A 1 -2.26 9.69 -26.18
CA MET A 1 -1.16 8.73 -26.19
C MET A 1 -0.15 9.13 -25.15
N CYS A 2 0.04 8.32 -24.13
CA CYS A 2 1.10 8.57 -23.16
C CYS A 2 2.42 8.51 -23.88
N ASN A 3 3.21 9.54 -23.81
CA ASN A 3 4.56 9.47 -24.32
C ASN A 3 5.51 8.98 -23.19
N ASP A 4 6.62 8.39 -23.58
CA ASP A 4 7.59 7.81 -22.65
C ASP A 4 8.12 8.83 -21.63
N MET A 5 8.12 10.12 -21.98
CA MET A 5 8.60 11.19 -21.10
C MET A 5 7.64 11.45 -19.92
N GLU A 6 6.33 11.32 -20.13
CA GLU A 6 5.35 11.46 -19.04
C GLU A 6 5.41 10.27 -18.08
N GLU A 7 5.58 9.07 -18.61
CA GLU A 7 5.76 7.87 -17.79
C GLU A 7 7.04 7.94 -16.97
N ASP A 8 8.14 8.38 -17.57
CA ASP A 8 9.43 8.55 -16.88
C ASP A 8 9.35 9.63 -15.80
N ALA A 9 8.64 10.74 -16.05
CA ALA A 9 8.44 11.79 -15.06
C ALA A 9 7.59 11.31 -13.89
N LEU A 10 6.54 10.53 -14.16
CA LEU A 10 5.72 9.92 -13.12
C LEU A 10 6.52 8.93 -12.29
N GLU A 11 7.31 8.09 -12.94
CA GLU A 11 8.16 7.11 -12.26
C GLU A 11 9.22 7.80 -11.39
N ALA A 12 9.83 8.88 -11.88
CA ALA A 12 10.78 9.68 -11.10
C ALA A 12 10.10 10.34 -9.89
N SER A 13 8.87 10.85 -10.04
CA SER A 13 8.08 11.41 -8.95
C SER A 13 7.77 10.34 -7.89
N LEU A 14 7.39 9.16 -8.32
CA LEU A 14 7.12 8.03 -7.41
C LEU A 14 8.37 7.61 -6.64
N ARG A 15 9.54 7.64 -7.28
CA ARG A 15 10.82 7.34 -6.61
C ARG A 15 11.17 8.35 -5.53
N GLN A 16 10.75 9.60 -5.65
CA GLN A 16 10.95 10.64 -4.63
C GLN A 16 10.00 10.46 -3.44
N THR A 17 8.78 10.01 -3.69
CA THR A 17 7.74 9.86 -2.67
C THR A 17 7.70 8.48 -2.04
N VAL A 18 8.09 7.44 -2.77
CA VAL A 18 8.07 6.05 -2.30
C VAL A 18 9.50 5.61 -2.00
N ARG A 19 9.80 5.40 -0.73
CA ARG A 19 11.08 4.83 -0.32
C ARG A 19 11.20 3.41 -0.84
N ALA A 20 12.44 3.01 -1.20
CA ALA A 20 12.73 1.61 -1.51
C ALA A 20 12.37 0.77 -0.28
N GLN A 21 11.40 -0.10 -0.43
CA GLN A 21 10.95 -0.96 0.66
C GLN A 21 10.53 -2.31 0.12
N TYR A 22 10.63 -3.31 0.98
CA TYR A 22 10.13 -4.64 0.72
C TYR A 22 8.95 -4.90 1.64
N HIS A 23 7.89 -5.49 1.09
CA HIS A 23 6.80 -6.02 1.86
C HIS A 23 7.09 -7.48 2.20
N PHE A 24 6.73 -7.89 3.42
CA PHE A 24 6.92 -9.25 3.89
C PHE A 24 5.59 -9.82 4.34
N ARG A 25 5.34 -11.08 4.00
CA ARG A 25 4.16 -11.79 4.44
C ARG A 25 4.49 -13.25 4.70
N ALA A 26 4.06 -13.76 5.86
CA ALA A 26 4.17 -15.18 6.18
C ALA A 26 3.25 -16.00 5.26
N SER A 27 3.72 -17.16 4.81
CA SER A 27 2.95 -18.08 4.01
C SER A 27 3.35 -19.51 4.34
N GLU A 28 2.63 -20.51 3.79
CA GLU A 28 2.98 -21.92 3.93
C GLU A 28 4.37 -22.25 3.34
N GLN A 29 4.84 -21.42 2.42
CA GLN A 29 6.13 -21.56 1.78
C GLN A 29 7.24 -20.76 2.47
N GLY A 30 6.95 -20.17 3.63
CA GLY A 30 7.86 -19.30 4.38
C GLY A 30 7.49 -17.81 4.23
N LEU A 31 8.47 -16.94 4.42
CA LEU A 31 8.28 -15.50 4.33
C LEU A 31 8.33 -15.06 2.88
N LEU A 32 7.24 -14.48 2.38
CA LEU A 32 7.19 -13.87 1.06
C LEU A 32 7.65 -12.42 1.14
N ALA A 33 8.49 -12.02 0.21
CA ALA A 33 8.97 -10.64 0.10
C ALA A 33 8.85 -10.15 -1.35
N TRP A 34 8.53 -8.86 -1.52
CA TRP A 34 8.48 -8.24 -2.84
C TRP A 34 8.92 -6.78 -2.79
N ASP A 35 9.51 -6.34 -3.90
CA ASP A 35 9.94 -4.95 -4.07
C ASP A 35 8.74 -4.10 -4.49
N VAL A 36 8.35 -3.16 -3.64
CA VAL A 36 7.19 -2.30 -3.87
C VAL A 36 7.34 -1.46 -5.14
N ARG A 37 8.52 -0.96 -5.42
CA ARG A 37 8.75 -0.16 -6.65
C ARG A 37 8.50 -0.98 -7.91
N ARG A 38 8.91 -2.25 -7.90
CA ARG A 38 8.65 -3.17 -9.02
C ARG A 38 7.15 -3.44 -9.16
N LEU A 39 6.44 -3.60 -8.05
CA LEU A 39 4.99 -3.77 -8.06
C LEU A 39 4.28 -2.57 -8.67
N ILE A 40 4.69 -1.37 -8.32
CA ILE A 40 4.11 -0.14 -8.89
C ILE A 40 4.26 -0.15 -10.41
N ARG A 41 5.43 -0.49 -10.92
CA ARG A 41 5.66 -0.58 -12.38
C ARG A 41 4.79 -1.65 -13.04
N LEU A 42 4.72 -2.85 -12.44
CA LEU A 42 3.93 -3.96 -12.98
C LEU A 42 2.43 -3.68 -12.96
N SER A 43 1.96 -2.88 -12.00
CA SER A 43 0.53 -2.56 -11.85
C SER A 43 0.05 -1.45 -12.78
N ARG A 44 0.94 -0.77 -13.46
CA ARG A 44 0.69 0.46 -14.23
C ARG A 44 -0.48 0.36 -15.21
N ASN A 45 -0.63 -0.80 -15.84
CA ASN A 45 -1.66 -1.06 -16.84
C ASN A 45 -2.90 -1.76 -16.28
N LEU A 46 -2.94 -2.03 -15.00
CA LEU A 46 -4.11 -2.61 -14.36
C LEU A 46 -5.17 -1.53 -14.14
N PRO A 47 -6.46 -1.86 -14.34
CA PRO A 47 -7.52 -0.88 -14.13
C PRO A 47 -7.61 -0.48 -12.65
N VAL A 48 -7.92 0.80 -12.42
CA VAL A 48 -8.25 1.31 -11.10
C VAL A 48 -9.71 0.98 -10.82
N GLN A 49 -9.98 0.44 -9.64
CA GLN A 49 -11.33 0.11 -9.20
C GLN A 49 -11.55 0.57 -7.76
N ALA A 50 -12.77 0.91 -7.42
CA ALA A 50 -13.15 1.23 -6.06
C ALA A 50 -13.38 -0.08 -5.29
N VAL A 51 -12.71 -0.20 -4.14
CA VAL A 51 -12.84 -1.36 -3.25
C VAL A 51 -13.41 -0.89 -1.93
N ALA A 52 -14.43 -1.58 -1.43
CA ALA A 52 -15.02 -1.27 -0.13
C ALA A 52 -14.00 -1.51 0.98
N LEU A 53 -13.85 -0.53 1.89
CA LEU A 53 -12.94 -0.68 3.03
C LEU A 53 -13.29 -1.89 3.89
N GLY A 54 -14.58 -2.23 4.00
CA GLY A 54 -15.04 -3.40 4.74
C GLY A 54 -14.56 -4.75 4.16
N GLU A 55 -14.10 -4.76 2.91
CA GLU A 55 -13.53 -5.96 2.28
C GLU A 55 -12.02 -6.12 2.53
N ILE A 56 -11.37 -5.11 3.11
CA ILE A 56 -9.93 -5.17 3.40
C ILE A 56 -9.73 -5.80 4.77
N ALA A 57 -9.42 -7.10 4.77
CA ALA A 57 -9.27 -7.89 5.98
C ALA A 57 -8.16 -7.38 6.90
N GLU A 58 -7.11 -6.78 6.35
CA GLU A 58 -5.97 -6.28 7.12
C GLU A 58 -6.34 -5.14 8.07
N LEU A 59 -7.49 -4.45 7.87
CA LEU A 59 -7.97 -3.45 8.83
C LEU A 59 -8.26 -4.03 10.21
N ASP A 60 -8.65 -5.30 10.28
CA ASP A 60 -9.01 -5.98 11.52
C ASP A 60 -7.92 -6.95 11.99
N ARG A 61 -6.71 -6.80 11.47
CA ARG A 61 -5.56 -7.64 11.81
C ARG A 61 -4.39 -6.78 12.26
N ASP A 62 -3.47 -7.42 12.99
CA ASP A 62 -2.18 -6.85 13.34
C ASP A 62 -1.28 -6.84 12.10
N HIS A 63 -1.34 -5.76 11.33
CA HIS A 63 -0.61 -5.64 10.08
C HIS A 63 0.84 -5.17 10.26
N TRP A 64 1.07 -4.26 11.23
CA TRP A 64 2.39 -3.64 11.38
C TRP A 64 3.24 -4.23 12.49
N TYR A 65 2.67 -4.94 13.45
CA TYR A 65 3.36 -5.28 14.68
C TYR A 65 3.59 -6.78 14.92
N GLY A 66 2.88 -7.66 14.34
CA GLY A 66 2.96 -9.10 14.61
C GLY A 66 4.20 -9.81 14.06
N HIS A 67 5.24 -9.08 13.63
CA HIS A 67 6.37 -9.64 12.88
C HIS A 67 7.71 -9.34 13.58
N GLY A 68 8.10 -10.15 14.55
CA GLY A 68 9.42 -10.08 15.15
C GLY A 68 9.60 -8.86 16.07
N ASP A 69 10.51 -7.94 15.72
CA ASP A 69 10.97 -6.88 16.60
C ASP A 69 10.04 -5.67 16.72
N ALA A 70 8.98 -5.62 15.91
CA ALA A 70 8.06 -4.48 15.93
C ALA A 70 7.10 -4.56 17.10
N THR A 71 7.12 -3.56 17.98
CA THR A 71 6.18 -3.43 19.10
C THR A 71 5.43 -2.11 19.01
N PRO A 72 4.16 -2.07 19.47
CA PRO A 72 3.34 -0.86 19.38
C PRO A 72 3.67 0.15 20.48
N THR A 73 4.90 0.65 20.51
CA THR A 73 5.25 1.77 21.38
C THR A 73 4.48 3.01 20.94
N VAL A 74 4.29 3.98 21.82
CA VAL A 74 3.66 5.25 21.46
C VAL A 74 4.39 5.90 20.30
N ARG A 75 5.72 5.90 20.32
CA ARG A 75 6.52 6.46 19.23
C ARG A 75 6.24 5.76 17.90
N SER A 76 6.14 4.44 17.88
CA SER A 76 5.83 3.67 16.67
C SER A 76 4.43 3.95 16.15
N VAL A 77 3.45 4.01 17.03
CA VAL A 77 2.07 4.35 16.65
C VAL A 77 2.00 5.76 16.06
N VAL A 78 2.67 6.73 16.67
CA VAL A 78 2.75 8.10 16.15
C VAL A 78 3.41 8.12 14.77
N ALA A 79 4.48 7.36 14.56
CA ALA A 79 5.13 7.26 13.25
C ALA A 79 4.18 6.74 12.18
N HIS A 80 3.39 5.71 12.46
CA HIS A 80 2.36 5.22 11.54
C HIS A 80 1.26 6.26 11.30
N CYS A 81 0.84 6.99 12.32
CA CYS A 81 -0.12 8.08 12.17
C CYS A 81 0.41 9.18 11.25
N GLN A 82 1.67 9.55 11.39
CA GLN A 82 2.31 10.53 10.50
C GLN A 82 2.30 10.05 9.04
N LEU A 83 2.60 8.77 8.80
CA LEU A 83 2.56 8.19 7.46
C LEU A 83 1.14 8.17 6.89
N MET A 84 0.13 7.87 7.71
CA MET A 84 -1.28 7.96 7.29
C MET A 84 -1.64 9.39 6.90
N MET A 85 -1.28 10.38 7.71
CA MET A 85 -1.59 11.79 7.45
C MET A 85 -0.90 12.30 6.19
N ALA A 86 0.32 11.84 5.92
CA ALA A 86 1.09 12.21 4.74
C ALA A 86 0.69 11.44 3.48
N ALA A 87 -0.06 10.35 3.61
CA ALA A 87 -0.43 9.51 2.47
C ALA A 87 -1.30 10.27 1.47
N ASP A 88 -1.13 9.96 0.19
CA ASP A 88 -1.90 10.55 -0.89
C ASP A 88 -2.87 9.51 -1.46
N LEU A 89 -4.16 9.73 -1.28
CA LEU A 89 -5.21 8.83 -1.77
C LEU A 89 -5.37 8.85 -3.30
N ALA A 90 -4.73 9.79 -4.00
CA ALA A 90 -4.69 9.80 -5.45
C ALA A 90 -3.93 8.60 -6.03
N TYR A 91 -3.03 8.00 -5.25
CA TYR A 91 -2.33 6.78 -5.64
C TYR A 91 -3.15 5.56 -5.21
N PRO A 92 -3.57 4.70 -6.16
CA PRO A 92 -4.30 3.47 -5.82
C PRO A 92 -3.45 2.54 -4.96
N ILE A 93 -4.08 1.84 -4.02
CA ILE A 93 -3.42 0.76 -3.31
C ILE A 93 -3.25 -0.44 -4.25
N LEU A 94 -2.34 -1.34 -3.91
CA LEU A 94 -2.09 -2.55 -4.68
C LEU A 94 -2.58 -3.78 -3.91
N LEU A 95 -3.41 -4.57 -4.57
CA LEU A 95 -3.94 -5.82 -4.02
C LEU A 95 -3.42 -7.01 -4.83
N ASP A 96 -3.23 -8.14 -4.16
CA ASP A 96 -2.96 -9.39 -4.85
C ASP A 96 -4.25 -10.00 -5.44
N SER A 97 -4.13 -11.13 -6.13
CA SER A 97 -5.27 -11.80 -6.76
C SER A 97 -6.35 -12.26 -5.78
N THR A 98 -6.00 -12.41 -4.50
CA THR A 98 -6.94 -12.78 -3.44
C THR A 98 -7.54 -11.57 -2.72
N GLY A 99 -7.15 -10.35 -3.09
CA GLY A 99 -7.64 -9.12 -2.49
C GLY A 99 -6.88 -8.67 -1.25
N ARG A 100 -5.72 -9.27 -0.95
CA ARG A 100 -4.88 -8.85 0.17
C ARG A 100 -4.01 -7.67 -0.23
N VAL A 101 -3.76 -6.78 0.73
CA VAL A 101 -2.97 -5.58 0.49
C VAL A 101 -1.49 -5.95 0.29
N MET A 102 -0.95 -5.59 -0.86
CA MET A 102 0.47 -5.69 -1.17
C MET A 102 1.20 -4.38 -0.89
N ASP A 103 0.54 -3.26 -1.10
CA ASP A 103 1.08 -1.93 -0.82
C ASP A 103 -0.05 -0.93 -0.54
N GLY A 104 0.16 -0.04 0.41
CA GLY A 104 -0.73 1.08 0.65
C GLY A 104 -1.54 1.00 1.93
N MET A 105 -1.11 0.24 2.95
CA MET A 105 -1.88 0.12 4.19
C MET A 105 -2.05 1.45 4.93
N HIS A 106 -1.08 2.38 4.84
CA HIS A 106 -1.24 3.72 5.41
C HIS A 106 -2.30 4.54 4.67
N ARG A 107 -2.46 4.34 3.35
CA ARG A 107 -3.56 4.94 2.58
C ARG A 107 -4.91 4.36 2.99
N VAL A 108 -4.96 3.06 3.25
CA VAL A 108 -6.18 2.42 3.79
C VAL A 108 -6.55 3.02 5.14
N GLY A 109 -5.59 3.16 6.04
CA GLY A 109 -5.81 3.79 7.34
C GLY A 109 -6.30 5.23 7.22
N LYS A 110 -5.71 6.01 6.31
CA LYS A 110 -6.15 7.39 6.03
C LYS A 110 -7.59 7.43 5.52
N ALA A 111 -7.94 6.59 4.57
CA ALA A 111 -9.30 6.53 4.02
C ALA A 111 -10.33 6.24 5.12
N LEU A 112 -10.03 5.29 6.00
CA LEU A 112 -10.87 4.98 7.15
C LEU A 112 -11.00 6.18 8.10
N LEU A 113 -9.87 6.82 8.42
CA LEU A 113 -9.83 7.99 9.31
C LEU A 113 -10.68 9.14 8.77
N LEU A 114 -10.68 9.36 7.47
CA LEU A 114 -11.45 10.41 6.81
C LEU A 114 -12.93 10.03 6.59
N GLY A 115 -13.35 8.83 6.97
CA GLY A 115 -14.72 8.37 6.84
C GLY A 115 -15.12 7.93 5.44
N HIS A 116 -14.17 7.59 4.59
CA HIS A 116 -14.48 7.03 3.28
C HIS A 116 -15.06 5.62 3.39
N SER A 117 -15.95 5.25 2.49
CA SER A 117 -16.48 3.88 2.40
C SER A 117 -15.66 3.00 1.48
N HIS A 118 -14.95 3.60 0.53
CA HIS A 118 -14.18 2.92 -0.51
C HIS A 118 -12.81 3.56 -0.68
N ILE A 119 -11.92 2.82 -1.29
CA ILE A 119 -10.58 3.27 -1.67
C ILE A 119 -10.26 2.80 -3.09
N GLU A 120 -9.52 3.60 -3.85
CA GLU A 120 -9.07 3.19 -5.16
C GLU A 120 -7.94 2.16 -5.06
N ALA A 121 -8.03 1.11 -5.86
CA ALA A 121 -7.10 0.01 -5.86
C ALA A 121 -6.83 -0.52 -7.27
N ARG A 122 -5.66 -1.12 -7.44
CA ARG A 122 -5.34 -1.97 -8.59
C ARG A 122 -5.07 -3.38 -8.08
N ARG A 123 -5.60 -4.36 -8.77
CA ARG A 123 -5.52 -5.76 -8.35
C ARG A 123 -4.78 -6.58 -9.41
N PHE A 124 -3.80 -7.33 -8.94
CA PHE A 124 -3.07 -8.27 -9.78
C PHE A 124 -3.87 -9.50 -10.17
#